data_31a1acabffec3ff1a1b0c2c842bf3365
#
_entry.id   31a1acabffec3ff1a1b0c2c842bf3365
#
_cell.length_a   1.000
_cell.length_b   1.000
_cell.length_c   1.000
_cell.angle_alpha   90.00
_cell.angle_beta   90.00
_cell.angle_gamma   90.00
#
_symmetry.space_group_name_H-M   'P 1'
#
loop_
_entity.id
_entity.type
_entity.pdbx_description
1 polymer ?
#
loop_
_entity_poly.entity_id
_entity_poly.type
_entity_poly.pdbx_seq_one_letter_code
_entity_poly.pdbx_strand_id
1 'polypeptide(L)'
;TYKIRRQLLLQLKEMIEKHNLQNIEVVQMFYEGTDQTEVDKWLDYCEEHDYEGCMVNLDSPYECKRVKSLQKVKAFKDIDLMCISVNEATIGKYKGNLGSITCKYKNGTVDVGSGFSDEQRDY
;
A
#
# COMPACT_ATOMS: atom_id res chain seq x y z
N THR A 1 6.78 14.17 17.67
CA THR A 1 6.06 14.30 16.40
C THR A 1 6.83 13.64 15.25
N TYR A 2 6.25 13.54 14.08
CA TYR A 2 6.91 13.02 12.88
C TYR A 2 8.11 13.90 12.47
N LYS A 3 7.96 15.22 12.53
CA LYS A 3 9.05 16.17 12.23
C LYS A 3 10.30 15.91 13.06
N ILE A 4 10.15 15.70 14.35
CA ILE A 4 11.30 15.40 15.24
C ILE A 4 11.95 14.08 14.84
N ARG A 5 11.16 13.02 14.58
CA ARG A 5 11.70 11.73 14.11
C ARG A 5 12.44 11.88 12.78
N ARG A 6 11.91 12.71 11.87
CA ARG A 6 12.53 12.97 10.58
C ARG A 6 13.88 13.68 10.73
N GLN A 7 14.00 14.64 11.64
CA GLN A 7 15.28 15.28 11.93
C GLN A 7 16.34 14.28 12.42
N LEU A 8 15.96 13.34 13.29
CA LEU A 8 16.86 12.28 13.74
C LEU A 8 17.27 11.34 12.59
N LEU A 9 16.35 11.03 11.67
CA LEU A 9 16.67 10.23 10.48
C LEU A 9 17.63 10.94 9.52
N LEU A 10 17.56 12.27 9.41
CA LEU A 10 18.50 13.05 8.61
C LEU A 10 19.91 13.03 9.22
N GLN A 11 20.03 13.13 10.55
CA GLN A 11 21.31 12.95 11.24
C GLN A 11 21.88 11.52 11.03
N LEU A 12 21.00 10.51 11.08
CA LEU A 12 21.40 9.14 10.78
C LEU A 12 21.88 9.00 9.33
N LYS A 13 21.25 9.67 8.37
CA LYS A 13 21.67 9.69 6.96
C LYS A 13 23.09 10.21 6.81
N GLU A 14 23.43 11.31 7.46
CA GLU A 14 24.81 11.84 7.48
C GLU A 14 25.83 10.83 8.04
N MET A 15 25.45 10.09 9.08
CA MET A 15 26.30 9.04 9.65
C MET A 15 26.47 7.86 8.67
N ILE A 16 25.42 7.44 8.00
CA ILE A 16 25.43 6.39 6.98
C ILE A 16 26.39 6.75 5.86
N GLU A 17 26.29 7.95 5.35
CA GLU A 17 27.18 8.48 4.29
C GLU A 17 28.63 8.56 4.78
N LYS A 18 28.86 9.13 5.95
CA LYS A 18 30.20 9.26 6.55
C LYS A 18 30.92 7.92 6.76
N HIS A 19 30.19 6.88 7.12
CA HIS A 19 30.73 5.54 7.36
C HIS A 19 30.59 4.60 6.17
N ASN A 20 30.11 5.10 5.02
CA ASN A 20 29.92 4.35 3.77
C ASN A 20 29.10 3.04 3.98
N LEU A 21 28.01 3.11 4.73
CA LEU A 21 27.15 1.96 5.01
C LEU A 21 26.23 1.70 3.81
N GLN A 22 26.46 0.59 3.09
CA GLN A 22 25.77 0.31 1.82
C GLN A 22 24.41 -0.38 1.99
N ASN A 23 24.13 -0.96 3.17
CA ASN A 23 22.93 -1.79 3.39
C ASN A 23 21.83 -1.05 4.17
N ILE A 24 21.99 0.25 4.37
CA ILE A 24 21.04 1.10 5.10
C ILE A 24 20.77 2.36 4.29
N GLU A 25 19.50 2.68 4.11
CA GLU A 25 19.08 3.90 3.44
C GLU A 25 17.97 4.59 4.24
N VAL A 26 18.00 5.91 4.27
CA VAL A 26 16.91 6.72 4.82
C VAL A 26 15.96 7.10 3.70
N VAL A 27 14.71 6.66 3.82
CA VAL A 27 13.65 6.92 2.83
C VAL A 27 13.57 8.40 2.49
N GLN A 28 13.54 8.71 1.20
CA GLN A 28 13.42 10.07 0.69
C GLN A 28 12.07 10.69 1.08
N MET A 29 12.10 11.97 1.43
CA MET A 29 10.91 12.79 1.57
C MET A 29 10.77 13.65 0.31
N PHE A 30 9.66 13.54 -0.38
CA PHE A 30 9.39 14.28 -1.62
C PHE A 30 8.84 15.67 -1.35
N TYR A 31 7.98 15.80 -0.33
CA TYR A 31 7.29 17.04 -0.04
C TYR A 31 6.98 17.18 1.47
N GLU A 32 7.03 18.41 1.98
CA GLU A 32 6.53 18.79 3.29
C GLU A 32 5.68 20.07 3.15
N GLY A 33 4.39 19.97 3.49
CA GLY A 33 3.46 21.08 3.38
C GLY A 33 2.02 20.67 3.64
N THR A 34 1.08 21.52 3.26
CA THR A 34 -0.36 21.32 3.46
C THR A 34 -1.16 21.26 2.15
N ASP A 35 -0.49 21.37 1.03
CA ASP A 35 -1.13 21.30 -0.28
C ASP A 35 -1.40 19.83 -0.65
N GLN A 36 -2.69 19.48 -0.72
CA GLN A 36 -3.10 18.12 -1.04
C GLN A 36 -2.89 17.76 -2.52
N THR A 37 -2.80 18.75 -3.41
CA THR A 37 -2.57 18.49 -4.84
C THR A 37 -1.16 17.91 -5.09
N GLU A 38 -0.22 18.14 -4.18
CA GLU A 38 1.09 17.53 -4.23
C GLU A 38 1.06 15.99 -4.07
N VAL A 39 0.02 15.45 -3.41
CA VAL A 39 -0.11 13.99 -3.26
C VAL A 39 -0.31 13.32 -4.63
N ASP A 40 -1.16 13.88 -5.48
CA ASP A 40 -1.43 13.34 -6.81
C ASP A 40 -0.18 13.44 -7.68
N LYS A 41 0.49 14.60 -7.68
CA LYS A 41 1.75 14.81 -8.41
C LYS A 41 2.85 13.81 -8.01
N TRP A 42 3.00 13.52 -6.71
CA TRP A 42 3.99 12.56 -6.25
C TRP A 42 3.55 11.11 -6.45
N LEU A 43 2.25 10.86 -6.57
CA LEU A 43 1.74 9.57 -6.98
C LEU A 43 2.07 9.29 -8.47
N ASP A 44 1.87 10.29 -9.34
CA ASP A 44 2.27 10.20 -10.76
C ASP A 44 3.77 9.94 -10.90
N TYR A 45 4.59 10.68 -10.13
CA TYR A 45 6.03 10.42 -10.08
C TYR A 45 6.36 8.98 -9.66
N CYS A 46 5.64 8.44 -8.66
CA CYS A 46 5.83 7.05 -8.24
C CYS A 46 5.50 6.06 -9.34
N GLU A 47 4.44 6.31 -10.13
CA GLU A 47 4.07 5.46 -11.26
C GLU A 47 5.12 5.51 -12.39
N GLU A 48 5.61 6.70 -12.73
CA GLU A 48 6.66 6.89 -13.75
C GLU A 48 7.98 6.19 -13.41
N HIS A 49 8.24 5.97 -12.10
CA HIS A 49 9.47 5.34 -11.59
C HIS A 49 9.25 3.90 -11.10
N ASP A 50 8.12 3.27 -11.45
CA ASP A 50 7.76 1.89 -11.07
C ASP A 50 7.70 1.65 -9.55
N TYR A 51 7.39 2.68 -8.75
CA TYR A 51 7.07 2.52 -7.33
C TYR A 51 5.61 2.11 -7.14
N GLU A 52 5.32 1.36 -6.07
CA GLU A 52 3.94 0.94 -5.74
C GLU A 52 3.03 2.14 -5.38
N GLY A 53 3.62 3.24 -4.94
CA GLY A 53 2.96 4.45 -4.47
C GLY A 53 3.79 5.17 -3.43
N CYS A 54 3.17 6.11 -2.72
CA CYS A 54 3.83 6.92 -1.71
C CYS A 54 3.18 6.78 -0.32
N MET A 55 3.90 7.22 0.71
CA MET A 55 3.42 7.23 2.10
C MET A 55 3.23 8.68 2.56
N VAL A 56 2.04 8.99 3.05
CA VAL A 56 1.74 10.30 3.67
C VAL A 56 1.81 10.14 5.18
N ASN A 57 2.64 10.99 5.82
CA ASN A 57 2.80 11.07 7.27
C ASN A 57 2.29 12.42 7.77
N LEU A 58 1.29 12.41 8.65
CA LEU A 58 0.91 13.61 9.39
C LEU A 58 1.89 13.86 10.55
N ASP A 59 2.07 15.11 10.96
CA ASP A 59 2.94 15.47 12.09
C ASP A 59 2.30 15.10 13.43
N SER A 60 2.32 13.82 13.74
CA SER A 60 1.72 13.22 14.93
C SER A 60 2.75 12.45 15.77
N PRO A 61 2.49 12.20 17.06
CA PRO A 61 3.27 11.29 17.88
C PRO A 61 3.35 9.88 17.25
N TYR A 62 4.40 9.14 17.58
CA TYR A 62 4.49 7.73 17.23
C TYR A 62 3.58 6.89 18.11
N GLU A 63 2.83 5.99 17.49
CA GLU A 63 2.03 4.98 18.17
C GLU A 63 2.36 3.61 17.60
N CYS A 64 2.62 2.61 18.48
CA CYS A 64 2.93 1.24 18.08
C CYS A 64 1.65 0.46 17.71
N LYS A 65 0.88 0.99 16.76
CA LYS A 65 -0.35 0.39 16.23
C LYS A 65 -0.67 0.96 14.85
N ARG A 66 -1.69 0.41 14.20
CA ARG A 66 -2.22 1.00 12.95
C ARG A 66 -2.88 2.34 13.24
N VAL A 67 -2.44 3.41 12.58
CA VAL A 67 -2.90 4.79 12.78
C VAL A 67 -3.35 5.44 11.48
N LYS A 68 -4.26 6.40 11.58
CA LYS A 68 -4.73 7.19 10.43
C LYS A 68 -3.73 8.28 10.00
N SER A 69 -2.76 8.60 10.85
CA SER A 69 -1.71 9.58 10.57
C SER A 69 -0.58 9.07 9.65
N LEU A 70 -0.60 7.78 9.33
CA LEU A 70 0.28 7.15 8.33
C LEU A 70 -0.61 6.49 7.29
N GLN A 71 -0.61 7.03 6.08
CA GLN A 71 -1.47 6.58 5.00
C GLN A 71 -0.62 6.13 3.81
N LYS A 72 -0.97 4.98 3.24
CA LYS A 72 -0.43 4.52 1.97
C LYS A 72 -1.33 5.02 0.85
N VAL A 73 -0.74 5.77 -0.07
CA VAL A 73 -1.40 6.23 -1.30
C VAL A 73 -0.80 5.47 -2.47
N LYS A 74 -1.66 4.85 -3.25
CA LYS A 74 -1.28 4.11 -4.45
C LYS A 74 -2.33 4.28 -5.53
N ALA A 75 -1.89 4.25 -6.79
CA ALA A 75 -2.82 4.20 -7.91
C ALA A 75 -3.61 2.88 -7.91
N PHE A 76 -4.88 3.00 -8.27
CA PHE A 76 -5.71 1.85 -8.57
C PHE A 76 -5.57 1.54 -10.07
N LYS A 77 -5.32 0.29 -10.38
CA LYS A 77 -5.37 -0.22 -11.76
C LYS A 77 -6.49 -1.22 -11.83
N ASP A 78 -7.47 -0.92 -12.66
CA ASP A 78 -8.60 -1.82 -12.92
C ASP A 78 -8.31 -2.67 -14.14
N ILE A 79 -8.77 -3.90 -14.10
CA ILE A 79 -8.68 -4.83 -15.23
C ILE A 79 -9.92 -5.72 -15.24
N ASP A 80 -10.52 -5.86 -16.39
CA ASP A 80 -11.61 -6.80 -16.61
C ASP A 80 -11.04 -8.19 -16.90
N LEU A 81 -11.45 -9.18 -16.11
CA LEU A 81 -11.00 -10.56 -16.23
C LEU A 81 -12.19 -11.50 -16.41
N MET A 82 -11.98 -12.54 -17.21
CA MET A 82 -12.98 -13.61 -17.35
C MET A 82 -12.97 -14.51 -16.12
N CYS A 83 -14.09 -14.55 -15.39
CA CYS A 83 -14.31 -15.54 -14.34
C CYS A 83 -14.51 -16.92 -14.95
N ILE A 84 -13.74 -17.91 -14.48
CA ILE A 84 -13.79 -19.29 -14.98
C ILE A 84 -14.28 -20.29 -13.94
N SER A 85 -14.20 -19.95 -12.65
CA SER A 85 -14.82 -20.74 -11.59
C SER A 85 -15.15 -19.90 -10.35
N VAL A 86 -16.09 -20.41 -9.57
CA VAL A 86 -16.48 -19.91 -8.26
C VAL A 86 -16.04 -20.92 -7.21
N ASN A 87 -15.39 -20.47 -6.14
CA ASN A 87 -14.83 -21.33 -5.11
C ASN A 87 -15.51 -21.08 -3.78
N GLU A 88 -15.98 -22.14 -3.15
CA GLU A 88 -16.55 -22.11 -1.80
C GLU A 88 -15.47 -21.89 -0.74
N ALA A 89 -15.80 -21.13 0.30
CA ALA A 89 -14.92 -20.97 1.46
C ALA A 89 -15.00 -22.23 2.35
N THR A 90 -13.86 -22.85 2.60
CA THR A 90 -13.76 -24.06 3.41
C THR A 90 -13.58 -23.79 4.90
N ILE A 91 -13.17 -22.58 5.29
CA ILE A 91 -12.91 -22.16 6.67
C ILE A 91 -13.39 -20.72 6.91
N GLY A 92 -13.49 -20.32 8.17
CA GLY A 92 -13.77 -18.94 8.58
C GLY A 92 -15.25 -18.55 8.52
N LYS A 93 -15.50 -17.22 8.56
CA LYS A 93 -16.85 -16.62 8.60
C LYS A 93 -17.72 -17.03 7.41
N TYR A 94 -17.14 -17.23 6.26
CA TYR A 94 -17.86 -17.49 5.00
C TYR A 94 -17.86 -18.96 4.58
N LYS A 95 -17.54 -19.88 5.52
CA LYS A 95 -17.56 -21.31 5.23
C LYS A 95 -18.92 -21.75 4.66
N GLY A 96 -18.90 -22.41 3.53
CA GLY A 96 -20.11 -22.84 2.80
C GLY A 96 -20.65 -21.83 1.79
N ASN A 97 -20.11 -20.59 1.81
CA ASN A 97 -20.51 -19.50 0.93
C ASN A 97 -19.37 -19.17 -0.03
N LEU A 98 -19.55 -18.14 -0.87
CA LEU A 98 -18.52 -17.68 -1.79
C LEU A 98 -17.23 -17.30 -1.06
N GLY A 99 -16.16 -18.03 -1.31
CA GLY A 99 -14.80 -17.76 -0.82
C GLY A 99 -14.03 -16.84 -1.77
N SER A 100 -13.93 -17.26 -3.04
CA SER A 100 -13.23 -16.52 -4.09
C SER A 100 -13.80 -16.88 -5.47
N ILE A 101 -13.44 -16.08 -6.47
CA ILE A 101 -13.61 -16.43 -7.87
C ILE A 101 -12.23 -16.63 -8.50
N THR A 102 -12.09 -17.62 -9.38
CA THR A 102 -10.89 -17.79 -10.19
C THR A 102 -11.08 -17.13 -11.54
N CYS A 103 -10.17 -16.23 -11.89
CA CYS A 103 -10.20 -15.49 -13.15
C CYS A 103 -9.03 -15.87 -14.04
N LYS A 104 -9.25 -15.82 -15.35
CA LYS A 104 -8.16 -15.99 -16.32
C LYS A 104 -7.30 -14.73 -16.35
N TYR A 105 -5.99 -14.88 -16.18
CA TYR A 105 -5.04 -13.76 -16.23
C TYR A 105 -3.76 -14.16 -16.96
N LYS A 106 -3.45 -13.47 -18.06
CA LYS A 106 -2.30 -13.78 -18.94
C LYS A 106 -2.29 -15.28 -19.33
N ASN A 107 -1.21 -15.98 -19.02
CA ASN A 107 -1.03 -17.41 -19.31
C ASN A 107 -1.42 -18.34 -18.14
N GLY A 108 -2.11 -17.80 -17.13
CA GLY A 108 -2.51 -18.53 -15.93
C GLY A 108 -3.84 -18.06 -15.37
N THR A 109 -4.01 -18.21 -14.06
CA THR A 109 -5.20 -17.82 -13.33
C THR A 109 -4.84 -17.03 -12.08
N VAL A 110 -5.77 -16.24 -11.59
CA VAL A 110 -5.70 -15.52 -10.31
C VAL A 110 -6.99 -15.71 -9.53
N ASP A 111 -6.88 -15.91 -8.22
CA ASP A 111 -8.02 -16.01 -7.32
C ASP A 111 -8.31 -14.65 -6.66
N VAL A 112 -9.53 -14.17 -6.79
CA VAL A 112 -10.02 -12.93 -6.21
C VAL A 112 -10.98 -13.27 -5.08
N GLY A 113 -10.55 -13.07 -3.82
CA GLY A 113 -11.32 -13.39 -2.62
C GLY A 113 -11.78 -12.17 -1.82
N SER A 114 -11.44 -10.95 -2.23
CA SER A 114 -11.82 -9.70 -1.56
C SER A 114 -12.74 -8.85 -2.43
N GLY A 115 -13.43 -7.87 -1.82
CA GLY A 115 -14.32 -6.95 -2.53
C GLY A 115 -15.78 -7.38 -2.59
N PHE A 116 -16.12 -8.60 -2.19
CA PHE A 116 -17.51 -9.09 -2.16
C PHE A 116 -18.20 -8.66 -0.86
N SER A 117 -19.43 -8.18 -0.96
CA SER A 117 -20.32 -7.97 0.21
C SER A 117 -20.78 -9.30 0.80
N ASP A 118 -21.33 -9.26 2.04
CA ASP A 118 -21.89 -10.45 2.68
C ASP A 118 -23.05 -11.01 1.85
N GLU A 119 -23.89 -10.16 1.25
CA GLU A 119 -25.00 -10.55 0.37
C GLU A 119 -24.53 -11.24 -0.92
N GLN A 120 -23.42 -10.77 -1.49
CA GLN A 120 -22.83 -11.39 -2.69
C GLN A 120 -22.18 -12.75 -2.38
N ARG A 121 -21.89 -13.02 -1.12
CA ARG A 121 -21.30 -14.30 -0.70
C ARG A 121 -22.35 -15.37 -0.36
N ASP A 122 -23.57 -14.94 -0.09
CA ASP A 122 -24.72 -15.80 0.28
C ASP A 122 -25.41 -16.40 -0.96
N TYR A 123 -24.63 -16.90 -1.89
CA TYR A 123 -25.13 -17.43 -3.14
C TYR A 123 -25.29 -18.95 -3.10
#